data_daf29350eeaf1305398c5428271427d3
#
_entry.id   daf29350eeaf1305398c5428271427d3
#
_cell.length_a   1.000
_cell.length_b   1.000
_cell.length_c   1.000
_cell.angle_alpha   90.00
_cell.angle_beta   90.00
_cell.angle_gamma   90.00
#
_symmetry.space_group_name_H-M   'P 1'
#
loop_
_entity.id
_entity.type
_entity.pdbx_description
1 polymer ?
#
loop_
_entity_poly.entity_id
_entity_poly.type
_entity_poly.pdbx_seq_one_letter_code
_entity_poly.pdbx_strand_id
1 'polypeptide(L)'
;MAAQSRISEFAKSHELRSRPHAMLWLSKVYGIPAGMYASQVWGTVYLSEGSEFGSQLQKRHLCSLRHILGVKNSTTNWAVLRECGQEPLQFFWFRASIRLFNSMLDSNSETLRRVLKADLHLALLF
;
A
#
# COMPACT_ATOMS: atom_id res chain seq x y z
N MET A 1 -3.71 10.39 -4.30
CA MET A 1 -4.68 11.14 -5.14
C MET A 1 -4.22 11.23 -6.58
N ALA A 2 -3.03 11.78 -6.86
CA ALA A 2 -2.53 11.93 -8.23
C ALA A 2 -2.43 10.61 -9.02
N ALA A 3 -1.98 9.52 -8.42
CA ALA A 3 -1.85 8.23 -9.08
C ALA A 3 -3.20 7.66 -9.55
N GLN A 4 -4.23 7.75 -8.71
CA GLN A 4 -5.58 7.27 -9.07
C GLN A 4 -6.22 8.13 -10.17
N SER A 5 -5.98 9.44 -10.15
CA SER A 5 -6.43 10.35 -11.20
C SER A 5 -5.78 9.98 -12.55
N ARG A 6 -4.48 9.75 -12.56
CA ARG A 6 -3.75 9.34 -13.78
C ARG A 6 -4.20 7.98 -14.31
N ILE A 7 -4.46 7.03 -13.43
CA ILE A 7 -5.02 5.72 -13.83
C ILE A 7 -6.39 5.92 -14.47
N SER A 8 -7.23 6.77 -13.90
CA SER A 8 -8.57 7.06 -14.43
C SER A 8 -8.51 7.72 -15.82
N GLU A 9 -7.60 8.67 -16.01
CA GLU A 9 -7.38 9.32 -17.31
C GLU A 9 -6.85 8.33 -18.35
N PHE A 10 -5.86 7.52 -17.99
CA PHE A 10 -5.33 6.49 -18.87
C PHE A 10 -6.39 5.47 -19.25
N ALA A 11 -7.21 5.05 -18.29
CA ALA A 11 -8.30 4.12 -18.53
C ALA A 11 -9.38 4.70 -19.48
N LYS A 12 -9.67 6.00 -19.38
CA LYS A 12 -10.57 6.68 -20.31
C LYS A 12 -10.00 6.70 -21.73
N SER A 13 -8.74 7.08 -21.89
CA SER A 13 -8.10 7.23 -23.20
C SER A 13 -7.93 5.90 -23.94
N HIS A 14 -7.87 4.76 -23.21
CA HIS A 14 -7.65 3.43 -23.78
C HIS A 14 -8.87 2.50 -23.67
N GLU A 15 -10.04 3.03 -23.33
CA GLU A 15 -11.29 2.27 -23.15
C GLU A 15 -11.18 1.08 -22.19
N LEU A 16 -10.30 1.17 -21.20
CA LEU A 16 -10.05 0.10 -20.23
C LEU A 16 -11.11 0.00 -19.12
N ARG A 17 -12.02 0.99 -19.01
CA ARG A 17 -13.06 1.00 -17.97
C ARG A 17 -13.99 -0.21 -18.02
N SER A 18 -14.19 -0.79 -19.19
CA SER A 18 -14.98 -2.00 -19.39
C SER A 18 -14.23 -3.29 -19.06
N ARG A 19 -12.94 -3.19 -18.72
CA ARG A 19 -12.06 -4.35 -18.46
C ARG A 19 -11.56 -4.35 -17.01
N PRO A 20 -12.31 -4.95 -16.07
CA PRO A 20 -11.94 -4.95 -14.65
C PRO A 20 -10.54 -5.50 -14.36
N HIS A 21 -10.14 -6.57 -15.06
CA HIS A 21 -8.81 -7.17 -14.89
C HIS A 21 -7.68 -6.20 -15.26
N ALA A 22 -7.83 -5.45 -16.33
CA ALA A 22 -6.84 -4.44 -16.72
C ALA A 22 -6.76 -3.30 -15.70
N MET A 23 -7.90 -2.86 -15.17
CA MET A 23 -7.95 -1.85 -14.12
C MET A 23 -7.33 -2.32 -12.81
N LEU A 24 -7.59 -3.55 -12.40
CA LEU A 24 -6.98 -4.15 -11.22
C LEU A 24 -5.46 -4.31 -11.39
N TRP A 25 -5.02 -4.73 -12.56
CA TRP A 25 -3.59 -4.84 -12.87
C TRP A 25 -2.90 -3.47 -12.79
N LEU A 26 -3.50 -2.42 -13.38
CA LEU A 26 -2.99 -1.05 -13.29
C LEU A 26 -2.92 -0.55 -11.84
N SER A 27 -3.95 -0.81 -11.05
CA SER A 27 -3.96 -0.47 -9.63
C SER A 27 -2.82 -1.15 -8.88
N LYS A 28 -2.56 -2.42 -9.16
CA LYS A 28 -1.50 -3.20 -8.52
C LYS A 28 -0.10 -2.76 -8.95
N VAL A 29 0.11 -2.50 -10.23
CA VAL A 29 1.44 -2.22 -10.80
C VAL A 29 1.82 -0.75 -10.65
N TYR A 30 0.87 0.14 -10.74
CA TYR A 30 1.11 1.58 -10.70
C TYR A 30 0.57 2.27 -9.46
N GLY A 31 -0.68 2.00 -9.08
CA GLY A 31 -1.36 2.70 -7.99
C GLY A 31 -0.76 2.38 -6.62
N ILE A 32 -0.58 1.11 -6.31
CA ILE A 32 -0.01 0.71 -5.00
C ILE A 32 1.44 1.18 -4.85
N PRO A 33 2.37 0.94 -5.80
CA PRO A 33 3.73 1.44 -5.66
C PRO A 33 3.82 2.96 -5.55
N ALA A 34 3.02 3.71 -6.30
CA ALA A 34 3.01 5.17 -6.23
C ALA A 34 2.45 5.69 -4.90
N GLY A 35 1.38 5.07 -4.38
CA GLY A 35 0.77 5.44 -3.11
C GLY A 35 1.58 5.00 -1.90
N MET A 36 2.32 3.91 -2.01
CA MET A 36 3.12 3.32 -0.92
C MET A 36 4.60 3.64 -1.01
N TYR A 37 4.99 4.61 -1.85
CA TYR A 37 6.37 5.05 -1.95
C TYR A 37 6.90 5.51 -0.59
N ALA A 38 8.06 4.98 -0.20
CA ALA A 38 8.70 5.24 1.10
C ALA A 38 7.81 4.92 2.32
N SER A 39 6.83 4.03 2.19
CA SER A 39 5.91 3.65 3.27
C SER A 39 6.62 3.11 4.51
N GLN A 40 7.78 2.51 4.37
CA GLN A 40 8.62 2.06 5.48
C GLN A 40 9.04 3.20 6.42
N VAL A 41 9.04 4.45 5.95
CA VAL A 41 9.35 5.64 6.76
C VAL A 41 8.10 6.21 7.44
N TRP A 42 7.03 6.43 6.69
CA TRP A 42 5.81 7.08 7.18
C TRP A 42 4.68 6.11 7.59
N GLY A 43 4.79 4.84 7.22
CA GLY A 43 3.73 3.85 7.43
C GLY A 43 3.38 3.62 8.90
N THR A 44 4.35 3.76 9.79
CA THR A 44 4.14 3.66 11.24
C THR A 44 3.09 4.64 11.74
N VAL A 45 3.06 5.86 11.18
CA VAL A 45 2.12 6.91 11.59
C VAL A 45 0.73 6.68 11.00
N TYR A 46 0.66 6.28 9.73
CA TYR A 46 -0.62 6.26 8.98
C TYR A 46 -1.25 4.88 8.81
N LEU A 47 -0.49 3.80 9.00
CA LEU A 47 -0.95 2.44 8.76
C LEU A 47 -1.01 1.57 10.01
N SER A 48 -0.33 1.96 11.09
CA SER A 48 -0.31 1.22 12.36
C SER A 48 -1.43 1.61 13.33
N GLU A 49 -2.05 2.78 13.13
CA GLU A 49 -3.10 3.26 14.01
C GLU A 49 -4.44 2.56 13.76
N GLY A 50 -4.97 1.93 14.80
CA GLY A 50 -6.30 1.37 14.81
C GLY A 50 -6.44 0.00 14.15
N SER A 51 -7.62 -0.27 13.58
CA SER A 51 -7.91 -1.51 12.87
C SER A 51 -7.21 -1.55 11.51
N GLU A 52 -7.02 -2.76 10.95
CA GLU A 52 -6.45 -3.00 9.62
C GLU A 52 -7.03 -2.12 8.51
N PHE A 53 -8.27 -1.70 8.66
CA PHE A 53 -9.00 -0.89 7.69
C PHE A 53 -9.21 0.56 8.14
N GLY A 54 -8.57 0.98 9.23
CA GLY A 54 -8.80 2.30 9.84
C GLY A 54 -8.16 3.46 9.10
N SER A 55 -7.05 3.24 8.39
CA SER A 55 -6.32 4.32 7.74
C SER A 55 -7.08 4.92 6.56
N GLN A 56 -6.91 6.22 6.33
CA GLN A 56 -7.52 6.92 5.19
C GLN A 56 -7.03 6.39 3.85
N LEU A 57 -5.77 6.00 3.76
CA LEU A 57 -5.21 5.38 2.55
C LEU A 57 -5.89 4.06 2.24
N GLN A 58 -6.08 3.22 3.24
CA GLN A 58 -6.76 1.93 3.09
C GLN A 58 -8.22 2.12 2.67
N LYS A 59 -8.92 3.06 3.27
CA LYS A 59 -10.30 3.38 2.91
C LYS A 59 -10.44 3.83 1.46
N ARG A 60 -9.54 4.70 1.00
CA ARG A 60 -9.51 5.17 -0.39
C ARG A 60 -9.17 4.04 -1.37
N HIS A 61 -8.22 3.20 -1.01
CA HIS A 61 -7.86 2.02 -1.81
C HIS A 61 -9.06 1.09 -1.98
N LEU A 62 -9.76 0.76 -0.89
CA LEU A 62 -10.96 -0.06 -0.91
C LEU A 62 -12.09 0.59 -1.73
N CYS A 63 -12.29 1.89 -1.61
CA CYS A 63 -13.26 2.63 -2.42
C CYS A 63 -12.95 2.51 -3.92
N SER A 64 -11.68 2.65 -4.29
CA SER A 64 -11.22 2.48 -5.68
C SER A 64 -11.48 1.06 -6.18
N LEU A 65 -11.20 0.04 -5.38
CA LEU A 65 -11.45 -1.36 -5.73
C LEU A 65 -12.94 -1.65 -5.91
N ARG A 66 -13.79 -1.13 -5.01
CA ARG A 66 -15.24 -1.25 -5.15
C ARG A 66 -15.77 -0.61 -6.44
N HIS A 67 -15.21 0.53 -6.80
CA HIS A 67 -15.55 1.20 -8.05
C HIS A 67 -15.17 0.37 -9.28
N ILE A 68 -13.99 -0.24 -9.27
CA ILE A 68 -13.53 -1.12 -10.35
C ILE A 68 -14.43 -2.36 -10.47
N LEU A 69 -14.81 -2.97 -9.35
CA LEU A 69 -15.70 -4.13 -9.33
C LEU A 69 -17.16 -3.79 -9.60
N GLY A 70 -17.55 -2.51 -9.51
CA GLY A 70 -18.94 -2.09 -9.65
C GLY A 70 -19.86 -2.54 -8.51
N VAL A 71 -19.31 -2.76 -7.32
CA VAL A 71 -20.08 -3.18 -6.13
C VAL A 71 -20.43 -2.01 -5.23
N LYS A 72 -21.42 -2.21 -4.34
CA LYS A 72 -21.86 -1.18 -3.40
C LYS A 72 -20.79 -0.86 -2.35
N ASN A 73 -20.80 0.37 -1.83
CA ASN A 73 -19.90 0.79 -0.77
C ASN A 73 -20.09 0.02 0.55
N SER A 74 -21.24 -0.60 0.75
CA SER A 74 -21.55 -1.46 1.90
C SER A 74 -20.95 -2.87 1.82
N THR A 75 -20.35 -3.26 0.68
CA THR A 75 -19.72 -4.57 0.52
C THR A 75 -18.55 -4.70 1.50
N THR A 76 -18.45 -5.85 2.16
CA THR A 76 -17.41 -6.13 3.16
C THR A 76 -16.01 -5.99 2.57
N ASN A 77 -15.11 -5.40 3.35
CA ASN A 77 -13.72 -5.13 2.92
C ASN A 77 -12.99 -6.40 2.49
N TRP A 78 -13.12 -7.48 3.24
CA TRP A 78 -12.47 -8.76 2.94
C TRP A 78 -12.98 -9.40 1.65
N ALA A 79 -14.27 -9.29 1.38
CA ALA A 79 -14.83 -9.78 0.13
C ALA A 79 -14.25 -9.02 -1.07
N VAL A 80 -14.16 -7.71 -0.98
CA VAL A 80 -13.57 -6.87 -2.03
C VAL A 80 -12.10 -7.22 -2.28
N LEU A 81 -11.30 -7.33 -1.23
CA LEU A 81 -9.89 -7.68 -1.33
C LEU A 81 -9.68 -9.07 -1.94
N ARG A 82 -10.49 -10.03 -1.51
CA ARG A 82 -10.43 -11.41 -2.02
C ARG A 82 -10.75 -11.48 -3.51
N GLU A 83 -11.82 -10.82 -3.95
CA GLU A 83 -12.21 -10.78 -5.37
C GLU A 83 -11.15 -10.07 -6.23
N CYS A 84 -10.49 -9.05 -5.70
CA CYS A 84 -9.41 -8.36 -6.39
C CYS A 84 -8.07 -9.09 -6.34
N GLY A 85 -7.94 -10.15 -5.54
CA GLY A 85 -6.68 -10.82 -5.29
C GLY A 85 -5.63 -9.92 -4.64
N GLN A 86 -6.07 -9.00 -3.79
CA GLN A 86 -5.22 -8.03 -3.12
C GLN A 86 -5.26 -8.18 -1.61
N GLU A 87 -4.20 -7.71 -0.97
CA GLU A 87 -4.06 -7.69 0.48
C GLU A 87 -4.26 -6.27 1.02
N PRO A 88 -4.58 -6.10 2.32
CA PRO A 88 -4.55 -4.80 2.96
C PRO A 88 -3.19 -4.11 2.79
N LEU A 89 -3.20 -2.79 2.62
CA LEU A 89 -1.98 -1.98 2.46
C LEU A 89 -1.01 -2.13 3.63
N GLN A 90 -1.51 -2.43 4.81
CA GLN A 90 -0.70 -2.69 6.00
C GLN A 90 0.28 -3.85 5.78
N PHE A 91 -0.12 -4.92 5.12
CA PHE A 91 0.78 -6.04 4.78
C PHE A 91 1.84 -5.65 3.76
N PHE A 92 1.49 -4.80 2.81
CA PHE A 92 2.48 -4.23 1.89
C PHE A 92 3.54 -3.43 2.65
N TRP A 93 3.11 -2.57 3.58
CA TRP A 93 4.02 -1.81 4.43
C TRP A 93 4.91 -2.72 5.29
N PHE A 94 4.37 -3.74 5.93
CA PHE A 94 5.16 -4.71 6.71
C PHE A 94 6.24 -5.38 5.88
N ARG A 95 5.89 -5.86 4.69
CA ARG A 95 6.87 -6.46 3.78
C ARG A 95 7.95 -5.49 3.34
N ALA A 96 7.59 -4.26 3.01
CA ALA A 96 8.54 -3.22 2.64
C ALA A 96 9.50 -2.88 3.80
N SER A 97 8.98 -2.80 5.02
CA SER A 97 9.76 -2.54 6.23
C SER A 97 10.75 -3.67 6.54
N ILE A 98 10.30 -4.92 6.43
CA ILE A 98 11.17 -6.10 6.63
C ILE A 98 12.27 -6.16 5.57
N ARG A 99 11.96 -5.87 4.31
CA ARG A 99 12.96 -5.83 3.23
C ARG A 99 14.00 -4.75 3.48
N LEU A 100 13.58 -3.56 3.91
CA LEU A 100 14.49 -2.47 4.27
C LEU A 100 15.40 -2.89 5.42
N PHE A 101 14.83 -3.45 6.48
CA PHE A 101 15.58 -3.93 7.65
C PHE A 101 16.65 -4.96 7.25
N ASN A 102 16.28 -5.97 6.46
CA ASN A 102 17.22 -6.97 5.97
C ASN A 102 18.32 -6.36 5.09
N SER A 103 17.95 -5.43 4.21
CA SER A 103 18.91 -4.70 3.37
C SER A 103 19.90 -3.89 4.20
N MET A 104 19.47 -3.28 5.29
CA MET A 104 20.35 -2.56 6.22
C MET A 104 21.29 -3.49 6.98
N LEU A 105 20.80 -4.66 7.39
CA LEU A 105 21.64 -5.69 8.04
C LEU A 105 22.75 -6.22 7.11
N ASP A 106 22.41 -6.43 5.84
CA ASP A 106 23.34 -6.96 4.83
C ASP A 106 24.28 -5.88 4.26
N SER A 107 24.03 -4.61 4.59
CA SER A 107 24.82 -3.49 4.10
C SER A 107 26.22 -3.47 4.73
N ASN A 108 27.22 -3.17 3.90
CA ASN A 108 28.58 -2.93 4.35
C ASN A 108 28.80 -1.51 4.89
N SER A 109 27.77 -0.67 4.88
CA SER A 109 27.83 0.70 5.37
C SER A 109 27.78 0.76 6.90
N GLU A 110 28.82 1.24 7.51
CA GLU A 110 28.90 1.47 8.96
C GLU A 110 27.83 2.48 9.44
N THR A 111 27.54 3.49 8.64
CA THR A 111 26.53 4.50 8.94
C THR A 111 25.14 3.87 9.05
N LEU A 112 24.75 3.02 8.09
CA LEU A 112 23.46 2.33 8.12
C LEU A 112 23.33 1.38 9.33
N ARG A 113 24.41 0.68 9.66
CA ARG A 113 24.45 -0.18 10.86
C ARG A 113 24.28 0.61 12.16
N ARG A 114 24.89 1.79 12.25
CA ARG A 114 24.74 2.68 13.42
C ARG A 114 23.31 3.21 13.55
N VAL A 115 22.72 3.61 12.43
CA VAL A 115 21.31 4.06 12.40
C VAL A 115 20.39 2.93 12.85
N LEU A 116 20.58 1.72 12.32
CA LEU A 116 19.79 0.55 12.71
C LEU A 116 19.89 0.23 14.19
N LYS A 117 21.10 0.26 14.75
CA LYS A 117 21.34 0.04 16.18
C LYS A 117 20.64 1.10 17.04
N ALA A 118 20.72 2.37 16.63
CA ALA A 118 20.05 3.46 17.33
C ALA A 118 18.53 3.30 17.30
N ASP A 119 17.96 2.93 16.17
CA ASP A 119 16.53 2.72 16.00
C ASP A 119 16.01 1.55 16.85
N LEU A 120 16.72 0.43 16.83
CA LEU A 120 16.42 -0.72 17.68
C LEU A 120 16.51 -0.38 19.19
N HIS A 121 17.50 0.42 19.57
CA HIS A 121 17.65 0.87 20.95
C HIS A 121 16.47 1.73 21.39
N LEU A 122 16.05 2.67 20.56
CA LEU A 122 14.86 3.49 20.79
C LEU A 122 13.57 2.66 20.88
N ALA A 123 13.41 1.67 20.00
CA ALA A 123 12.26 0.77 20.02
C ALA A 123 12.16 -0.07 21.31
N LEU A 124 13.29 -0.46 21.89
CA LEU A 124 13.35 -1.20 23.15
C LEU A 124 13.05 -0.33 24.38
N LEU A 125 13.19 1.02 24.29
CA LEU A 125 12.87 1.96 25.36
C LEU A 125 11.38 2.30 25.43
N PHE A 126 10.63 2.03 24.38
CA PHE A 126 9.18 2.23 24.27
C PHE A 126 8.44 0.89 24.16
#